data_802eb8e5670990b4edd966150daa56b3
#
_entry.id   802eb8e5670990b4edd966150daa56b3
#
_cell.length_a   1.000
_cell.length_b   1.000
_cell.length_c   1.000
_cell.angle_alpha   90.00
_cell.angle_beta   90.00
_cell.angle_gamma   90.00
#
_symmetry.space_group_name_H-M   'P 1'
#
loop_
_entity.id
_entity.type
_entity.pdbx_description
1 polymer ?
#
loop_
_entity_poly.entity_id
_entity_poly.type
_entity_poly.pdbx_seq_one_letter_code
_entity_poly.pdbx_strand_id
1 'polypeptide(L)'
;MLNTFYGSLFFHRRFLIKTMRIMNLTIILLFAFCLQISARANSQGITLNVKNAPLNKVFLEIKRQTGYTFVYTETILEESKKVSIDVKNSSLQETLSICFASQPFTYRLIDKTVVIQPREKTYFNAI
;
A
#
# COMPACT_ATOMS: atom_id res chain seq x y z
N MET A 1 -52.63 -26.63 31.83
CA MET A 1 -51.90 -25.35 31.94
C MET A 1 -50.38 -25.49 31.94
N LEU A 2 -49.79 -26.52 32.50
CA LEU A 2 -48.34 -26.74 32.52
C LEU A 2 -47.75 -27.14 31.16
N ASN A 3 -48.49 -27.80 30.28
CA ASN A 3 -47.98 -28.25 28.98
C ASN A 3 -47.75 -27.13 27.95
N THR A 4 -48.43 -26.00 28.07
CA THR A 4 -48.26 -24.86 27.18
C THR A 4 -46.97 -24.08 27.50
N PHE A 5 -46.57 -24.09 28.76
CA PHE A 5 -45.35 -23.40 29.22
C PHE A 5 -44.06 -24.08 28.75
N TYR A 6 -44.03 -25.39 28.78
CA TYR A 6 -42.87 -26.18 28.33
C TYR A 6 -42.67 -26.14 26.81
N GLY A 7 -43.72 -26.10 26.03
CA GLY A 7 -43.65 -25.98 24.57
C GLY A 7 -43.07 -24.66 24.12
N SER A 8 -43.42 -23.58 24.81
CA SER A 8 -42.88 -22.23 24.56
C SER A 8 -41.35 -22.15 24.85
N LEU A 9 -40.90 -22.79 25.92
CA LEU A 9 -39.47 -22.81 26.28
C LEU A 9 -38.63 -23.62 25.29
N PHE A 10 -39.13 -24.74 24.78
CA PHE A 10 -38.45 -25.54 23.77
C PHE A 10 -38.34 -24.82 22.43
N PHE A 11 -39.37 -24.09 22.06
CA PHE A 11 -39.39 -23.30 20.83
C PHE A 11 -38.39 -22.14 20.91
N HIS A 12 -38.27 -21.49 22.04
CA HIS A 12 -37.30 -20.41 22.27
C HIS A 12 -35.84 -20.91 22.23
N ARG A 13 -35.58 -22.08 22.80
CA ARG A 13 -34.23 -22.63 22.76
C ARG A 13 -33.77 -22.97 21.34
N ARG A 14 -34.61 -23.56 20.53
CA ARG A 14 -34.31 -23.86 19.13
C ARG A 14 -34.14 -22.58 18.30
N PHE A 15 -34.93 -21.59 18.55
CA PHE A 15 -34.81 -20.29 17.89
C PHE A 15 -33.51 -19.59 18.28
N LEU A 16 -33.17 -19.59 19.55
CA LEU A 16 -31.92 -19.00 20.05
C LEU A 16 -30.66 -19.69 19.48
N ILE A 17 -30.66 -21.00 19.38
CA ILE A 17 -29.55 -21.77 18.79
C ILE A 17 -29.39 -21.44 17.30
N LYS A 18 -30.49 -21.36 16.56
CA LYS A 18 -30.48 -20.96 15.15
C LYS A 18 -29.99 -19.53 14.98
N THR A 19 -30.44 -18.62 15.81
CA THR A 19 -30.02 -17.20 15.80
C THR A 19 -28.55 -17.07 16.15
N MET A 20 -28.04 -17.81 17.13
CA MET A 20 -26.62 -17.83 17.48
C MET A 20 -25.74 -18.35 16.35
N ARG A 21 -26.17 -19.40 15.66
CA ARG A 21 -25.44 -19.92 14.50
C ARG A 21 -25.37 -18.94 13.34
N ILE A 22 -26.46 -18.24 13.05
CA ILE A 22 -26.52 -17.22 12.00
C ILE A 22 -25.63 -16.04 12.38
N MET A 23 -25.68 -15.57 13.63
CA MET A 23 -24.80 -14.51 14.12
C MET A 23 -23.32 -14.87 14.02
N ASN A 24 -22.96 -16.10 14.40
CA ASN A 24 -21.58 -16.58 14.34
C ASN A 24 -21.08 -16.65 12.90
N LEU A 25 -21.89 -17.16 11.98
CA LEU A 25 -21.58 -17.20 10.55
C LEU A 25 -21.44 -15.79 9.96
N THR A 26 -22.29 -14.86 10.36
CA THR A 26 -22.24 -13.47 9.90
C THR A 26 -20.95 -12.77 10.38
N ILE A 27 -20.54 -12.99 11.63
CA ILE A 27 -19.29 -12.44 12.18
C ILE A 27 -18.06 -13.01 11.43
N ILE A 28 -18.04 -14.30 11.19
CA ILE A 28 -16.95 -14.96 10.43
C ILE A 28 -16.88 -14.41 9.01
N LEU A 29 -18.02 -14.24 8.36
CA LEU A 29 -18.10 -13.70 7.00
C LEU A 29 -17.61 -12.25 6.94
N LEU A 30 -18.03 -11.41 7.89
CA LEU A 30 -17.56 -10.01 8.00
C LEU A 30 -16.06 -9.93 8.27
N PHE A 31 -15.54 -10.80 9.13
CA PHE A 31 -14.12 -10.84 9.44
C PHE A 31 -13.28 -11.27 8.22
N ALA A 32 -13.73 -12.27 7.48
CA ALA A 32 -13.10 -12.70 6.23
C ALA A 32 -13.13 -11.58 5.17
N PHE A 33 -14.22 -10.83 5.10
CA PHE A 33 -14.35 -9.70 4.19
C PHE A 33 -13.40 -8.55 4.53
N CYS A 34 -13.22 -8.25 5.82
CA CYS A 34 -12.25 -7.26 6.30
C CYS A 34 -10.80 -7.64 5.96
N LEU A 35 -10.45 -8.91 6.06
CA LEU A 35 -9.11 -9.40 5.68
C LEU A 35 -8.84 -9.24 4.19
N GLN A 36 -9.85 -9.40 3.35
CA GLN A 36 -9.71 -9.19 1.90
C GLN A 36 -9.46 -7.73 1.53
N ILE A 37 -10.06 -6.78 2.24
CA ILE A 37 -9.84 -5.35 2.04
C ILE A 37 -8.41 -4.96 2.39
N SER A 38 -7.88 -5.50 3.48
CA SER A 38 -6.50 -5.24 3.90
C SER A 38 -5.46 -5.77 2.92
N ALA A 39 -5.73 -6.90 2.25
CA ALA A 39 -4.84 -7.46 1.25
C ALA A 39 -4.78 -6.64 -0.06
N ARG A 40 -5.86 -5.94 -0.40
CA ARG A 40 -5.90 -5.08 -1.60
C ARG A 40 -5.21 -3.74 -1.40
N ALA A 41 -5.11 -3.23 -0.18
CA ALA A 41 -4.45 -1.96 0.11
C ALA A 41 -2.93 -1.97 -0.18
N ASN A 42 -2.30 -3.14 -0.16
CA ASN A 42 -0.88 -3.31 -0.46
C ASN A 42 -0.58 -3.67 -1.92
N SER A 43 -1.60 -3.81 -2.75
CA SER A 43 -1.49 -4.39 -4.09
C SER A 43 -1.69 -3.36 -5.21
N GLN A 44 -1.67 -2.07 -4.90
CA GLN A 44 -1.67 -1.05 -5.94
C GLN A 44 -0.29 -0.97 -6.60
N GLY A 45 -0.12 -1.77 -7.63
CA GLY A 45 1.06 -1.74 -8.47
C GLY A 45 1.14 -0.47 -9.30
N ILE A 46 2.35 0.03 -9.44
CA ILE A 46 2.66 1.18 -10.26
C ILE A 46 2.89 0.69 -11.69
N THR A 47 2.18 1.28 -12.64
CA THR A 47 2.40 1.06 -14.06
C THR A 47 2.92 2.35 -14.68
N LEU A 48 4.13 2.32 -15.19
CA LEU A 48 4.84 3.47 -15.70
C LEU A 48 5.60 3.09 -16.96
N ASN A 49 5.33 3.82 -18.03
CA ASN A 49 6.07 3.69 -19.28
C ASN A 49 6.48 5.09 -19.73
N VAL A 50 7.70 5.46 -19.41
CA VAL A 50 8.27 6.75 -19.80
C VAL A 50 9.65 6.56 -20.42
N LYS A 51 9.91 7.32 -21.47
CA LYS A 51 11.20 7.35 -22.15
C LYS A 51 11.81 8.73 -22.04
N ASN A 52 13.02 8.81 -21.51
CA ASN A 52 13.81 10.02 -21.44
C ASN A 52 13.05 11.20 -20.80
N ALA A 53 12.33 10.92 -19.71
CA ALA A 53 11.51 11.87 -18.98
C ALA A 53 12.29 12.50 -17.82
N PRO A 54 12.04 13.77 -17.51
CA PRO A 54 12.62 14.38 -16.33
C PRO A 54 12.04 13.75 -15.05
N LEU A 55 12.83 13.72 -13.99
CA LEU A 55 12.51 13.04 -12.75
C LEU A 55 11.23 13.57 -12.08
N ASN A 56 11.00 14.89 -12.15
CA ASN A 56 9.79 15.53 -11.62
C ASN A 56 8.51 14.98 -12.26
N LYS A 57 8.54 14.70 -13.55
CA LYS A 57 7.41 14.14 -14.27
C LYS A 57 7.09 12.70 -13.82
N VAL A 58 8.14 11.91 -13.57
CA VAL A 58 8.02 10.56 -13.03
C VAL A 58 7.41 10.59 -11.63
N PHE A 59 7.86 11.49 -10.78
CA PHE A 59 7.31 11.66 -9.43
C PHE A 59 5.84 12.07 -9.43
N LEU A 60 5.47 12.96 -10.34
CA LEU A 60 4.08 13.38 -10.48
C LEU A 60 3.17 12.21 -10.85
N GLU A 61 3.61 11.36 -11.76
CA GLU A 61 2.84 10.20 -12.19
C GLU A 61 2.72 9.14 -11.07
N ILE A 62 3.79 8.90 -10.34
CA ILE A 62 3.77 7.99 -9.17
C ILE A 62 2.85 8.55 -8.09
N LYS A 63 2.90 9.85 -7.81
CA LYS A 63 2.00 10.51 -6.87
C LYS A 63 0.54 10.35 -7.28
N ARG A 64 0.25 10.50 -8.55
CA ARG A 64 -1.12 10.34 -9.09
C ARG A 64 -1.65 8.93 -8.88
N GLN A 65 -0.82 7.91 -9.07
CA GLN A 65 -1.23 6.51 -8.95
C GLN A 65 -1.28 6.01 -7.51
N THR A 66 -0.37 6.47 -6.64
CA THR A 66 -0.20 5.93 -5.29
C THR A 66 -0.63 6.87 -4.17
N GLY A 67 -0.70 8.16 -4.43
CA GLY A 67 -0.94 9.18 -3.42
C GLY A 67 0.27 9.52 -2.54
N TYR A 68 1.44 8.94 -2.81
CA TYR A 68 2.68 9.29 -2.11
C TYR A 68 3.16 10.69 -2.49
N THR A 69 3.60 11.44 -1.51
CA THR A 69 4.16 12.78 -1.71
C THR A 69 5.68 12.67 -1.84
N PHE A 70 6.26 13.45 -2.74
CA PHE A 70 7.69 13.53 -2.94
C PHE A 70 8.22 14.86 -2.44
N VAL A 71 9.29 14.82 -1.65
CA VAL A 71 9.98 16.00 -1.12
C VAL A 71 11.42 15.98 -1.65
N TYR A 72 11.77 17.02 -2.39
CA TYR A 72 13.09 17.19 -3.00
C TYR A 72 13.40 18.69 -3.14
N THR A 73 14.69 19.00 -3.30
CA THR A 73 15.16 20.37 -3.55
C THR A 73 15.31 20.62 -5.06
N GLU A 74 15.33 21.87 -5.46
CA GLU A 74 15.59 22.25 -6.87
C GLU A 74 16.95 21.72 -7.36
N THR A 75 17.95 21.77 -6.49
CA THR A 75 19.28 21.23 -6.79
C THR A 75 19.22 19.76 -7.21
N ILE A 76 18.40 18.95 -6.58
CA ILE A 76 18.20 17.56 -6.94
C ILE A 76 17.62 17.42 -8.35
N LEU A 77 16.67 18.27 -8.71
CA LEU A 77 16.12 18.27 -10.06
C LEU A 77 17.14 18.68 -11.12
N GLU A 78 17.93 19.70 -10.84
CA GLU A 78 18.96 20.20 -11.76
C GLU A 78 20.07 19.16 -12.00
N GLU A 79 20.47 18.45 -10.96
CA GLU A 79 21.49 17.41 -11.05
C GLU A 79 20.95 16.06 -11.53
N SER A 80 19.63 15.91 -11.62
CA SER A 80 19.00 14.66 -12.02
C SER A 80 19.15 14.38 -13.51
N LYS A 81 19.38 13.12 -13.82
CA LYS A 81 19.38 12.64 -15.20
C LYS A 81 17.97 12.23 -15.61
N LYS A 82 17.69 12.34 -16.90
CA LYS A 82 16.46 11.83 -17.47
C LYS A 82 16.34 10.32 -17.28
N VAL A 83 15.12 9.86 -17.01
CA VAL A 83 14.83 8.47 -16.66
C VAL A 83 13.99 7.83 -17.75
N SER A 84 14.39 6.64 -18.14
CA SER A 84 13.55 5.75 -18.95
C SER A 84 13.16 4.55 -18.09
N ILE A 85 11.86 4.35 -17.88
CA ILE A 85 11.35 3.29 -17.05
C ILE A 85 10.11 2.67 -17.69
N ASP A 86 10.07 1.35 -17.71
CA ASP A 86 8.93 0.57 -18.16
C ASP A 86 8.63 -0.51 -17.11
N VAL A 87 7.62 -0.25 -16.30
CA VAL A 87 7.18 -1.16 -15.24
C VAL A 87 5.66 -1.34 -15.29
N LYS A 88 5.23 -2.56 -15.03
CA LYS A 88 3.82 -2.93 -14.93
C LYS A 88 3.55 -3.57 -13.58
N ASN A 89 2.61 -2.99 -12.84
CA ASN A 89 2.16 -3.53 -11.56
C ASN A 89 3.32 -3.79 -10.58
N SER A 90 4.30 -2.89 -10.56
CA SER A 90 5.46 -2.95 -9.68
C SER A 90 5.19 -2.29 -8.35
N SER A 91 5.90 -2.73 -7.31
CA SER A 91 5.85 -2.08 -6.00
C SER A 91 6.50 -0.69 -6.05
N LEU A 92 6.16 0.15 -5.08
CA LEU A 92 6.76 1.49 -4.96
C LEU A 92 8.28 1.40 -4.79
N GLN A 93 8.75 0.48 -3.96
CA GLN A 93 10.18 0.28 -3.70
C GLN A 93 10.93 -0.16 -4.95
N GLU A 94 10.37 -1.09 -5.69
CA GLU A 94 10.96 -1.57 -6.94
C GLU A 94 11.02 -0.46 -7.99
N THR A 95 9.95 0.29 -8.15
CA THR A 95 9.88 1.43 -9.08
C THR A 95 10.90 2.50 -8.72
N LEU A 96 11.00 2.87 -7.44
CA LEU A 96 11.97 3.85 -6.96
C LEU A 96 13.40 3.36 -7.12
N SER A 97 13.66 2.08 -6.86
CA SER A 97 14.99 1.49 -7.06
C SER A 97 15.45 1.60 -8.50
N ILE A 98 14.58 1.38 -9.46
CA ILE A 98 14.88 1.52 -10.88
C ILE A 98 15.11 3.00 -11.24
N CYS A 99 14.26 3.90 -10.72
CA CYS A 99 14.41 5.34 -10.96
C CYS A 99 15.75 5.89 -10.46
N PHE A 100 16.19 5.44 -9.30
CA PHE A 100 17.39 5.96 -8.65
C PHE A 100 18.66 5.16 -8.92
N ALA A 101 18.59 4.05 -9.66
CA ALA A 101 19.73 3.21 -9.96
C ALA A 101 20.86 3.96 -10.67
N SER A 102 20.52 4.88 -11.57
CA SER A 102 21.49 5.71 -12.33
C SER A 102 21.63 7.13 -11.80
N GLN A 103 21.02 7.45 -10.66
CA GLN A 103 21.02 8.78 -10.08
C GLN A 103 21.98 8.86 -8.88
N PRO A 104 22.60 10.04 -8.63
CA PRO A 104 23.45 10.25 -7.45
C PRO A 104 22.62 10.53 -6.18
N PHE A 105 21.41 10.03 -6.10
CA PHE A 105 20.47 10.28 -5.02
C PHE A 105 20.00 8.98 -4.40
N THR A 106 19.55 9.07 -3.16
CA THR A 106 18.84 8.01 -2.46
C THR A 106 17.51 8.54 -1.94
N TYR A 107 16.65 7.65 -1.48
CA TYR A 107 15.36 8.04 -0.94
C TYR A 107 15.13 7.43 0.45
N ARG A 108 14.33 8.11 1.25
CA ARG A 108 13.81 7.60 2.52
C ARG A 108 12.28 7.63 2.47
N LEU A 109 11.68 6.57 2.96
CA LEU A 109 10.23 6.48 3.07
C LEU A 109 9.83 6.81 4.50
N ILE A 110 9.03 7.86 4.68
CA ILE A 110 8.48 8.28 5.96
C ILE A 110 6.96 8.38 5.78
N ASP A 111 6.22 7.43 6.35
CA ASP A 111 4.78 7.29 6.17
C ASP A 111 4.40 7.24 4.68
N LYS A 112 3.68 8.22 4.18
CA LYS A 112 3.34 8.37 2.75
C LYS A 112 4.17 9.44 2.05
N THR A 113 5.35 9.70 2.55
CA THR A 113 6.25 10.73 1.99
C THR A 113 7.57 10.11 1.61
N VAL A 114 7.98 10.34 0.38
CA VAL A 114 9.29 9.95 -0.14
C VAL A 114 10.19 11.17 -0.10
N VAL A 115 11.22 11.12 0.75
CA VAL A 115 12.21 12.19 0.88
C VAL A 115 13.43 11.81 0.08
N ILE A 116 13.82 12.64 -0.88
CA ILE A 116 14.95 12.41 -1.74
C ILE A 116 16.15 13.18 -1.19
N GLN A 117 17.25 12.47 -1.03
CA GLN A 117 18.49 13.01 -0.47
C GLN A 117 19.66 12.70 -1.40
N PRO A 118 20.70 13.56 -1.42
CA PRO A 118 21.94 13.21 -2.09
C PRO A 118 22.50 11.92 -1.48
N ARG A 119 23.01 11.05 -2.33
CA ARG A 119 23.70 9.85 -1.85
C ARG A 119 24.98 10.31 -1.17
N GLU A 120 25.11 10.05 0.14
CA GLU A 120 26.35 10.32 0.85
C GLU A 120 27.47 9.55 0.17
N LYS A 121 28.42 10.30 -0.37
CA LYS A 121 29.70 9.71 -0.74
C LYS A 121 30.34 9.26 0.55
N THR A 122 30.30 7.98 0.83
CA THR A 122 31.09 7.42 1.91
C THR A 122 32.55 7.68 1.54
N TYR A 123 33.07 8.80 2.04
CA TYR A 123 34.52 8.97 2.04
C TYR A 123 35.05 7.89 2.98
N PHE A 124 35.42 6.81 2.40
CA PHE A 124 36.21 5.81 3.09
C PHE A 124 37.54 6.49 3.40
N ASN A 125 37.61 7.16 4.55
CA ASN A 125 38.89 7.59 5.12
C ASN A 125 39.61 6.33 5.55
N ALA A 126 40.27 5.71 4.61
CA ALA A 126 41.28 4.72 4.90
C ALA A 126 42.47 5.46 5.51
N ILE A 127 42.45 5.61 6.81
CA ILE A 127 43.68 5.96 7.55
C ILE A 127 44.28 4.66 8.05
#